data_94a6e6e3a2691291287b78780cdf5300
#
_entry.id   94a6e6e3a2691291287b78780cdf5300
#
_cell.length_a   1.000
_cell.length_b   1.000
_cell.length_c   1.000
_cell.angle_alpha   90.00
_cell.angle_beta   90.00
_cell.angle_gamma   90.00
#
_symmetry.space_group_name_H-M   'P 1'
#
loop_
_entity.id
_entity.type
_entity.pdbx_description
1 polymer ?
#
loop_
_entity_poly.entity_id
_entity_poly.type
_entity_poly.pdbx_seq_one_letter_code
_entity_poly.pdbx_strand_id
1 'polypeptide(L)'
;GQIIEELAGGQVKIRLSDGSLLICPYADLERVEYSSYRASLYEEPRVPRADWHFDAGYLFGASGRQHAGLFASYGARFNRSLFLGIGSGFIYGMVETLDMVIPVYGHLRAYLPVRGPIKPFVDLRPGYSFAPMHGISGFYGTALVGLDIWRFTCGAGIGTVCNAFDKHSLPDRTVTPFRATGLTLHIGMTL
;
A
#
# COMPACT_ATOMS: atom_id res chain seq x y z
N GLY A 1 32.78 -22.31 -4.43
CA GLY A 1 33.21 -20.93 -4.68
C GLY A 1 32.17 -20.13 -5.42
N GLN A 2 32.27 -18.84 -5.42
CA GLN A 2 31.33 -17.91 -6.11
C GLN A 2 32.08 -17.16 -7.20
N ILE A 3 31.61 -17.22 -8.45
CA ILE A 3 32.13 -16.40 -9.55
C ILE A 3 31.79 -14.93 -9.24
N ILE A 4 32.80 -14.08 -9.21
CA ILE A 4 32.66 -12.64 -8.94
C ILE A 4 32.87 -11.77 -10.19
N GLU A 5 33.61 -12.27 -11.18
CA GLU A 5 33.95 -11.52 -12.39
C GLU A 5 34.27 -12.47 -13.53
N GLU A 6 33.79 -12.18 -14.72
CA GLU A 6 34.20 -12.83 -15.96
C GLU A 6 35.27 -11.96 -16.64
N LEU A 7 36.43 -12.52 -16.87
CA LEU A 7 37.56 -11.82 -17.47
C LEU A 7 37.62 -12.03 -19.00
N ALA A 8 38.23 -11.09 -19.71
CA ALA A 8 38.46 -11.25 -21.15
C ALA A 8 39.32 -12.51 -21.39
N GLY A 9 39.00 -13.27 -22.46
CA GLY A 9 39.72 -14.49 -22.81
C GLY A 9 39.15 -15.78 -22.23
N GLY A 10 37.87 -15.74 -21.71
CA GLY A 10 37.21 -16.94 -21.23
C GLY A 10 37.70 -17.42 -19.85
N GLN A 11 38.23 -16.55 -19.05
CA GLN A 11 38.64 -16.79 -17.67
C GLN A 11 37.60 -16.26 -16.70
N VAL A 12 37.51 -16.88 -15.53
CA VAL A 12 36.61 -16.45 -14.45
C VAL A 12 37.40 -16.29 -13.15
N LYS A 13 37.01 -15.30 -12.38
CA LYS A 13 37.52 -15.02 -11.04
C LYS A 13 36.52 -15.53 -10.01
N ILE A 14 36.94 -16.49 -9.19
CA ILE A 14 36.13 -17.18 -8.22
C ILE A 14 36.60 -16.80 -6.82
N ARG A 15 35.69 -16.43 -5.95
CA ARG A 15 35.94 -16.30 -4.51
C ARG A 15 35.63 -17.63 -3.83
N LEU A 16 36.61 -18.21 -3.17
CA LEU A 16 36.44 -19.41 -2.39
C LEU A 16 35.82 -19.13 -1.02
N SER A 17 35.38 -20.17 -0.32
CA SER A 17 34.73 -20.06 1.00
C SER A 17 35.66 -19.50 2.10
N ASP A 18 36.95 -19.59 1.93
CA ASP A 18 37.98 -19.02 2.80
C ASP A 18 38.30 -17.54 2.49
N GLY A 19 37.65 -16.96 1.46
CA GLY A 19 37.88 -15.59 1.01
C GLY A 19 38.99 -15.43 -0.01
N SER A 20 39.74 -16.47 -0.35
CA SER A 20 40.77 -16.43 -1.37
C SER A 20 40.19 -16.29 -2.78
N LEU A 21 40.99 -15.75 -3.73
CA LEU A 21 40.58 -15.53 -5.11
C LEU A 21 41.33 -16.50 -6.02
N LEU A 22 40.59 -17.25 -6.84
CA LEU A 22 41.11 -18.14 -7.87
C LEU A 22 40.75 -17.61 -9.25
N ILE A 23 41.70 -17.59 -10.17
CA ILE A 23 41.43 -17.31 -11.59
C ILE A 23 41.66 -18.58 -12.36
N CYS A 24 40.63 -19.04 -13.08
CA CYS A 24 40.74 -20.26 -13.89
C CYS A 24 40.00 -20.07 -15.23
N PRO A 25 40.40 -20.81 -16.29
CA PRO A 25 39.66 -20.85 -17.54
C PRO A 25 38.24 -21.37 -17.29
N TYR A 26 37.27 -20.85 -18.01
CA TYR A 26 35.87 -21.30 -17.92
C TYR A 26 35.71 -22.78 -18.27
N ALA A 27 36.59 -23.30 -19.17
CA ALA A 27 36.60 -24.68 -19.58
C ALA A 27 36.96 -25.68 -18.46
N ASP A 28 37.64 -25.19 -17.41
CA ASP A 28 38.05 -26.05 -16.28
C ASP A 28 36.98 -26.14 -15.19
N LEU A 29 35.85 -25.49 -15.39
CA LEU A 29 34.72 -25.58 -14.48
C LEU A 29 33.84 -26.78 -14.81
N GLU A 30 33.82 -27.77 -13.92
CA GLU A 30 33.03 -29.00 -14.07
C GLU A 30 31.52 -28.71 -14.06
N ARG A 31 31.08 -27.73 -13.25
CA ARG A 31 29.68 -27.33 -13.14
C ARG A 31 29.55 -25.90 -12.68
N VAL A 32 28.78 -25.10 -13.40
CA VAL A 32 28.37 -23.75 -12.99
C VAL A 32 26.89 -23.77 -12.64
N GLU A 33 26.56 -23.61 -11.36
CA GLU A 33 25.21 -23.39 -10.92
C GLU A 33 24.99 -21.88 -10.78
N TYR A 34 24.16 -21.32 -11.64
CA TYR A 34 23.71 -19.95 -11.48
C TYR A 34 22.75 -19.88 -10.30
N SER A 35 23.25 -19.41 -9.14
CA SER A 35 22.33 -19.17 -8.05
C SER A 35 21.33 -18.10 -8.46
N SER A 36 20.05 -18.29 -8.16
CA SER A 36 18.96 -17.33 -8.39
C SER A 36 19.22 -15.96 -7.74
N TYR A 37 20.27 -15.83 -6.94
CA TYR A 37 20.74 -14.59 -6.34
C TYR A 37 21.25 -13.57 -7.38
N ARG A 38 21.86 -14.04 -8.49
CA ARG A 38 22.29 -13.11 -9.59
C ARG A 38 21.10 -12.62 -10.41
N ALA A 39 20.06 -13.44 -10.56
CA ALA A 39 18.82 -13.02 -11.21
C ALA A 39 18.10 -11.90 -10.46
N SER A 40 18.32 -11.75 -9.14
CA SER A 40 17.71 -10.69 -8.35
C SER A 40 18.42 -9.32 -8.46
N LEU A 41 19.68 -9.27 -8.93
CA LEU A 41 20.44 -8.02 -9.11
C LEU A 41 20.26 -7.42 -10.51
N TYR A 42 19.88 -8.25 -11.49
CA TYR A 42 19.57 -7.85 -12.87
C TYR A 42 18.11 -8.19 -13.17
N GLU A 43 17.19 -7.87 -12.26
CA GLU A 43 15.78 -7.87 -12.67
C GLU A 43 15.59 -6.79 -13.73
N GLU A 44 15.28 -7.23 -14.94
CA GLU A 44 14.74 -6.35 -15.99
C GLU A 44 13.70 -5.42 -15.37
N PRO A 45 13.67 -4.14 -15.78
CA PRO A 45 12.63 -3.23 -15.32
C PRO A 45 11.28 -3.86 -15.65
N ARG A 46 10.62 -4.42 -14.63
CA ARG A 46 9.31 -5.04 -14.81
C ARG A 46 8.38 -3.95 -15.30
N VAL A 47 7.75 -4.22 -16.42
CA VAL A 47 6.64 -3.42 -16.91
C VAL A 47 5.68 -3.19 -15.73
N PRO A 48 5.25 -1.96 -15.48
CA PRO A 48 4.32 -1.69 -14.38
C PRO A 48 3.12 -2.64 -14.47
N ARG A 49 2.87 -3.40 -13.42
CA ARG A 49 1.73 -4.30 -13.36
C ARG A 49 0.57 -3.54 -12.73
N ALA A 50 -0.60 -3.63 -13.37
CA ALA A 50 -1.82 -3.11 -12.80
C ALA A 50 -2.34 -4.03 -11.69
N ASP A 51 -2.64 -3.46 -10.52
CA ASP A 51 -3.19 -4.17 -9.37
C ASP A 51 -4.47 -3.46 -8.89
N TRP A 52 -5.42 -4.27 -8.40
CA TRP A 52 -6.61 -3.80 -7.68
C TRP A 52 -6.42 -4.02 -6.17
N HIS A 53 -6.82 -3.03 -5.38
CA HIS A 53 -6.91 -3.15 -3.92
C HIS A 53 -8.35 -2.91 -3.49
N PHE A 54 -8.89 -3.84 -2.70
CA PHE A 54 -10.21 -3.74 -2.08
C PHE A 54 -10.03 -3.84 -0.58
N ASP A 55 -10.60 -2.93 0.17
CA ASP A 55 -10.52 -2.97 1.62
C ASP A 55 -11.78 -2.44 2.30
N ALA A 56 -12.06 -2.99 3.47
CA ALA A 56 -13.01 -2.49 4.43
C ALA A 56 -12.25 -1.76 5.54
N GLY A 57 -12.69 -0.57 5.88
CA GLY A 57 -12.06 0.26 6.90
C GLY A 57 -13.03 0.66 8.00
N TYR A 58 -12.50 0.84 9.21
CA TYR A 58 -13.24 1.35 10.35
C TYR A 58 -12.46 2.48 11.02
N LEU A 59 -13.09 3.65 11.16
CA LEU A 59 -12.52 4.84 11.79
C LEU A 59 -13.14 5.06 13.17
N PHE A 60 -12.31 5.03 14.20
CA PHE A 60 -12.64 5.39 15.57
C PHE A 60 -12.39 6.88 15.76
N GLY A 61 -13.38 7.72 15.49
CA GLY A 61 -13.22 9.16 15.62
C GLY A 61 -13.04 9.60 17.08
N ALA A 62 -12.13 10.52 17.32
CA ALA A 62 -11.79 11.04 18.65
C ALA A 62 -12.99 11.67 19.41
N SER A 63 -14.03 12.09 18.70
CA SER A 63 -15.28 12.64 19.27
C SER A 63 -16.38 11.60 19.48
N GLY A 64 -16.03 10.29 19.52
CA GLY A 64 -17.02 9.19 19.63
C GLY A 64 -17.76 8.88 18.33
N ARG A 65 -17.47 9.58 17.25
CA ARG A 65 -18.07 9.37 15.93
C ARG A 65 -17.35 8.27 15.19
N GLN A 66 -18.07 7.21 14.90
CA GLN A 66 -17.53 6.02 14.28
C GLN A 66 -17.98 5.96 12.81
N HIS A 67 -17.08 5.55 11.94
CA HIS A 67 -17.36 5.40 10.51
C HIS A 67 -16.86 4.06 10.01
N ALA A 68 -17.67 3.37 9.23
CA ALA A 68 -17.28 2.17 8.50
C ALA A 68 -17.29 2.47 7.01
N GLY A 69 -16.36 1.90 6.26
CA GLY A 69 -16.26 2.13 4.82
C GLY A 69 -15.77 0.94 4.04
N LEU A 70 -16.12 0.94 2.76
CA LEU A 70 -15.61 0.03 1.74
C LEU A 70 -14.88 0.85 0.70
N PHE A 71 -13.71 0.38 0.29
CA PHE A 71 -12.82 1.12 -0.60
C PHE A 71 -12.33 0.21 -1.72
N ALA A 72 -12.17 0.80 -2.89
CA ALA A 72 -11.52 0.17 -4.02
C ALA A 72 -10.50 1.14 -4.63
N SER A 73 -9.34 0.65 -4.99
CA SER A 73 -8.34 1.42 -5.72
C SER A 73 -7.70 0.59 -6.82
N TYR A 74 -7.35 1.28 -7.89
CA TYR A 74 -6.70 0.73 -9.06
C TYR A 74 -5.45 1.53 -9.36
N GLY A 75 -4.36 0.86 -9.70
CA GLY A 75 -3.11 1.55 -9.98
C GLY A 75 -2.04 0.63 -10.55
N ALA A 76 -0.84 1.18 -10.62
CA ALA A 76 0.32 0.50 -11.13
C ALA A 76 1.35 0.23 -10.03
N ARG A 77 1.87 -0.98 -10.01
CA ARG A 77 3.04 -1.36 -9.22
C ARG A 77 4.29 -1.16 -10.07
N PHE A 78 5.05 -0.10 -9.80
CA PHE A 78 6.24 0.28 -10.56
C PHE A 78 7.42 -0.63 -10.29
N ASN A 79 7.54 -1.13 -9.06
CA ASN A 79 8.57 -2.06 -8.64
C ASN A 79 8.04 -2.92 -7.48
N ARG A 80 8.91 -3.72 -6.85
CA ARG A 80 8.53 -4.56 -5.68
C ARG A 80 8.13 -3.75 -4.46
N SER A 81 8.53 -2.48 -4.40
CA SER A 81 8.38 -1.64 -3.21
C SER A 81 7.38 -0.51 -3.35
N LEU A 82 6.89 -0.19 -4.55
CA LEU A 82 6.05 0.98 -4.76
C LEU A 82 4.82 0.69 -5.63
N PHE A 83 3.65 1.00 -5.09
CA PHE A 83 2.37 1.06 -5.79
C PHE A 83 1.84 2.50 -5.76
N LEU A 84 1.32 2.95 -6.90
CA LEU A 84 0.63 4.22 -7.09
C LEU A 84 -0.69 3.98 -7.81
N GLY A 85 -1.77 4.54 -7.27
CA GLY A 85 -3.10 4.39 -7.83
C GLY A 85 -4.04 5.52 -7.46
N ILE A 86 -5.26 5.36 -7.89
CA ILE A 86 -6.40 6.19 -7.51
C ILE A 86 -7.48 5.28 -6.94
N GLY A 87 -8.29 5.79 -6.04
CA GLY A 87 -9.35 5.02 -5.42
C GLY A 87 -10.56 5.84 -5.06
N SER A 88 -11.62 5.13 -4.76
CA SER A 88 -12.87 5.67 -4.24
C SER A 88 -13.49 4.65 -3.28
N GLY A 89 -14.59 5.05 -2.63
CA GLY A 89 -15.28 4.16 -1.70
C GLY A 89 -16.57 4.76 -1.19
N PHE A 90 -17.12 4.07 -0.20
CA PHE A 90 -18.31 4.52 0.52
C PHE A 90 -18.01 4.47 2.01
N ILE A 91 -18.28 5.55 2.73
CA ILE A 91 -18.10 5.67 4.16
C ILE A 91 -19.46 5.98 4.78
N TYR A 92 -19.85 5.21 5.79
CA TYR A 92 -21.07 5.41 6.56
C TYR A 92 -20.73 5.84 7.98
N GLY A 93 -21.39 6.89 8.46
CA GLY A 93 -21.41 7.26 9.87
C GLY A 93 -22.31 6.31 10.65
N MET A 94 -21.77 5.69 11.72
CA MET A 94 -22.51 4.67 12.49
C MET A 94 -23.24 5.26 13.73
N VAL A 95 -22.91 6.46 14.15
CA VAL A 95 -23.45 7.12 15.33
C VAL A 95 -23.96 8.49 14.95
N GLU A 96 -25.22 8.78 15.23
CA GLU A 96 -25.99 10.04 15.07
C GLU A 96 -26.20 10.55 13.62
N THR A 97 -25.48 10.04 12.62
CA THR A 97 -25.72 10.41 11.22
C THR A 97 -25.53 9.22 10.31
N LEU A 98 -26.59 8.79 9.64
CA LEU A 98 -26.56 7.77 8.57
C LEU A 98 -26.13 8.41 7.23
N ASP A 99 -25.13 9.30 7.27
CA ASP A 99 -24.68 9.97 6.06
C ASP A 99 -23.66 9.15 5.32
N MET A 100 -23.92 8.99 4.04
CA MET A 100 -22.99 8.39 3.09
C MET A 100 -22.02 9.44 2.59
N VAL A 101 -20.74 9.14 2.70
CA VAL A 101 -19.65 9.96 2.17
C VAL A 101 -18.88 9.17 1.13
N ILE A 102 -18.59 9.79 0.00
CA ILE A 102 -17.82 9.20 -1.09
C ILE A 102 -16.45 9.88 -1.13
N PRO A 103 -15.38 9.20 -0.70
CA PRO A 103 -14.01 9.69 -0.87
C PRO A 103 -13.51 9.38 -2.28
N VAL A 104 -12.72 10.30 -2.84
CA VAL A 104 -11.87 10.09 -4.01
C VAL A 104 -10.44 10.41 -3.59
N TYR A 105 -9.50 9.51 -3.80
CA TYR A 105 -8.15 9.64 -3.25
C TYR A 105 -7.06 9.10 -4.18
N GLY A 106 -5.87 9.69 -4.05
CA GLY A 106 -4.64 9.06 -4.53
C GLY A 106 -4.22 7.95 -3.57
N HIS A 107 -3.74 6.82 -4.08
CA HIS A 107 -3.28 5.69 -3.27
C HIS A 107 -1.78 5.46 -3.50
N LEU A 108 -1.00 5.73 -2.47
CA LEU A 108 0.44 5.49 -2.44
C LEU A 108 0.73 4.41 -1.40
N ARG A 109 1.29 3.27 -1.83
CA ARG A 109 1.73 2.21 -0.92
C ARG A 109 3.19 1.86 -1.16
N ALA A 110 3.98 1.94 -0.09
CA ALA A 110 5.39 1.57 -0.10
C ALA A 110 5.60 0.29 0.72
N TYR A 111 6.18 -0.73 0.11
CA TYR A 111 6.50 -2.01 0.73
C TYR A 111 7.94 -2.03 1.22
N LEU A 112 8.16 -2.50 2.42
CA LEU A 112 9.51 -2.75 2.93
C LEU A 112 10.12 -3.98 2.23
N PRO A 113 11.41 -3.93 1.88
CA PRO A 113 12.09 -5.00 1.15
C PRO A 113 12.41 -6.21 2.05
N VAL A 114 11.37 -6.90 2.53
CA VAL A 114 11.50 -8.12 3.35
C VAL A 114 11.34 -9.35 2.47
N ARG A 115 12.15 -10.40 2.72
CA ARG A 115 12.01 -11.69 2.06
C ARG A 115 10.96 -12.52 2.79
N GLY A 116 9.98 -13.06 2.04
CA GLY A 116 8.96 -13.94 2.59
C GLY A 116 7.54 -13.60 2.12
N PRO A 117 6.55 -14.37 2.59
CA PRO A 117 5.15 -14.18 2.23
C PRO A 117 4.50 -12.96 2.91
N ILE A 118 5.12 -12.45 3.98
CA ILE A 118 4.64 -11.30 4.77
C ILE A 118 5.41 -10.08 4.32
N LYS A 119 4.71 -9.06 3.83
CA LYS A 119 5.28 -7.80 3.34
C LYS A 119 4.75 -6.63 4.14
N PRO A 120 5.55 -6.06 5.05
CA PRO A 120 5.19 -4.82 5.72
C PRO A 120 5.07 -3.67 4.73
N PHE A 121 4.12 -2.77 4.96
CA PHE A 121 3.91 -1.60 4.12
C PHE A 121 3.57 -0.35 4.92
N VAL A 122 3.79 0.79 4.26
CA VAL A 122 3.21 2.09 4.62
C VAL A 122 2.28 2.51 3.50
N ASP A 123 1.08 3.00 3.84
CA ASP A 123 0.03 3.34 2.90
C ASP A 123 -0.45 4.77 3.19
N LEU A 124 -0.53 5.60 2.16
CA LEU A 124 -1.01 6.97 2.24
C LEU A 124 -2.11 7.19 1.20
N ARG A 125 -3.24 7.75 1.64
CA ARG A 125 -4.41 8.02 0.80
C ARG A 125 -4.90 9.46 0.96
N PRO A 126 -4.19 10.46 0.42
CA PRO A 126 -4.69 11.83 0.37
C PRO A 126 -5.81 11.96 -0.65
N GLY A 127 -6.85 12.71 -0.32
CA GLY A 127 -7.99 12.87 -1.20
C GLY A 127 -9.02 13.89 -0.73
N TYR A 128 -10.19 13.75 -1.31
CA TYR A 128 -11.33 14.61 -1.03
C TYR A 128 -12.60 13.78 -0.86
N SER A 129 -13.44 14.12 0.10
CA SER A 129 -14.69 13.43 0.38
C SER A 129 -15.90 14.31 0.03
N PHE A 130 -16.92 13.67 -0.50
CA PHE A 130 -18.18 14.28 -0.89
C PHE A 130 -19.32 13.62 -0.12
N ALA A 131 -20.17 14.40 0.54
CA ALA A 131 -21.44 13.97 1.14
C ALA A 131 -22.59 14.42 0.23
N PRO A 132 -23.09 13.57 -0.69
CA PRO A 132 -24.04 14.00 -1.74
C PRO A 132 -25.37 14.49 -1.19
N MET A 133 -25.82 13.94 -0.05
CA MET A 133 -27.11 14.29 0.55
C MET A 133 -27.14 15.73 1.12
N HIS A 134 -25.99 16.25 1.50
CA HIS A 134 -25.89 17.56 2.16
C HIS A 134 -25.07 18.59 1.39
N GLY A 135 -24.52 18.22 0.23
CA GLY A 135 -23.67 19.10 -0.59
C GLY A 135 -22.37 19.51 0.10
N ILE A 136 -21.97 18.82 1.15
CA ILE A 136 -20.75 19.10 1.90
C ILE A 136 -19.61 18.26 1.35
N SER A 137 -18.45 18.88 1.28
CA SER A 137 -17.24 18.23 0.82
C SER A 137 -16.03 18.75 1.60
N GLY A 138 -14.97 17.97 1.63
CA GLY A 138 -13.75 18.36 2.33
C GLY A 138 -12.63 17.34 2.24
N PHE A 139 -11.55 17.62 2.93
CA PHE A 139 -10.35 16.77 2.91
C PHE A 139 -10.64 15.37 3.46
N TYR A 140 -10.18 14.37 2.74
CA TYR A 140 -10.07 12.98 3.14
C TYR A 140 -8.60 12.57 3.18
N GLY A 141 -8.23 11.79 4.17
CA GLY A 141 -6.88 11.24 4.20
C GLY A 141 -6.75 10.09 5.17
N THR A 142 -5.96 9.08 4.80
CA THR A 142 -5.52 8.00 5.69
C THR A 142 -4.02 7.78 5.55
N ALA A 143 -3.39 7.47 6.68
CA ALA A 143 -2.01 7.02 6.74
C ALA A 143 -1.98 5.74 7.58
N LEU A 144 -1.56 4.63 7.00
CA LEU A 144 -1.59 3.30 7.58
C LEU A 144 -0.20 2.68 7.56
N VAL A 145 0.05 1.83 8.55
CA VAL A 145 1.11 0.81 8.51
C VAL A 145 0.43 -0.55 8.58
N GLY A 146 0.97 -1.53 7.88
CA GLY A 146 0.31 -2.82 7.83
C GLY A 146 1.16 -3.94 7.25
N LEU A 147 0.50 -5.06 7.05
CA LEU A 147 1.09 -6.29 6.53
C LEU A 147 0.22 -6.83 5.38
N ASP A 148 0.87 -7.14 4.27
CA ASP A 148 0.30 -7.98 3.22
C ASP A 148 0.75 -9.42 3.44
N ILE A 149 -0.21 -10.34 3.54
CA ILE A 149 0.02 -11.78 3.67
C ILE A 149 -0.63 -12.43 2.44
N TRP A 150 0.19 -12.78 1.44
CA TRP A 150 -0.25 -13.23 0.12
C TRP A 150 -1.11 -12.17 -0.58
N ARG A 151 -2.45 -12.36 -0.54
CA ARG A 151 -3.44 -11.44 -1.13
C ARG A 151 -4.22 -10.65 -0.09
N PHE A 152 -4.07 -11.01 1.18
CA PHE A 152 -4.77 -10.36 2.27
C PHE A 152 -3.93 -9.22 2.84
N THR A 153 -4.58 -8.12 3.12
CA THR A 153 -4.01 -6.91 3.70
C THR A 153 -4.63 -6.65 5.05
N CYS A 154 -3.84 -6.32 6.05
CA CYS A 154 -4.32 -5.73 7.29
C CYS A 154 -3.45 -4.53 7.66
N GLY A 155 -4.08 -3.45 8.10
CA GLY A 155 -3.37 -2.22 8.44
C GLY A 155 -4.10 -1.42 9.52
N ALA A 156 -3.32 -0.63 10.25
CA ALA A 156 -3.80 0.29 11.26
C ALA A 156 -3.09 1.63 11.12
N GLY A 157 -3.75 2.72 11.52
CA GLY A 157 -3.15 4.05 11.43
C GLY A 157 -4.09 5.16 11.82
N ILE A 158 -3.93 6.30 11.20
CA ILE A 158 -4.77 7.47 11.42
C ILE A 158 -5.55 7.80 10.16
N GLY A 159 -6.80 8.24 10.34
CA GLY A 159 -7.67 8.67 9.26
C GLY A 159 -8.41 9.95 9.58
N THR A 160 -8.76 10.68 8.54
CA THR A 160 -9.62 11.87 8.64
C THR A 160 -10.62 11.88 7.50
N VAL A 161 -11.87 12.22 7.83
CA VAL A 161 -12.96 12.37 6.86
C VAL A 161 -13.74 13.63 7.18
N CYS A 162 -14.08 14.40 6.16
CA CYS A 162 -15.03 15.50 6.29
C CYS A 162 -16.43 14.96 6.02
N ASN A 163 -17.36 15.21 6.94
CA ASN A 163 -18.75 14.79 6.86
C ASN A 163 -19.69 15.93 7.27
N ALA A 164 -20.98 15.76 7.01
CA ALA A 164 -22.05 16.65 7.43
C ALA A 164 -22.67 16.19 8.76
N PHE A 165 -22.98 17.13 9.62
CA PHE A 165 -23.76 16.90 10.82
C PHE A 165 -25.12 17.61 10.68
N ASP A 166 -26.20 16.83 10.64
CA ASP A 166 -27.56 17.35 10.67
C ASP A 166 -28.03 17.45 12.14
N LYS A 167 -28.12 18.66 12.65
CA LYS A 167 -28.68 18.92 13.97
C LYS A 167 -30.19 18.94 13.86
N HIS A 168 -30.81 17.75 13.95
CA HIS A 168 -32.29 17.56 13.86
C HIS A 168 -33.10 18.29 14.94
N SER A 169 -32.47 19.03 15.85
CA SER A 169 -33.12 19.61 17.02
C SER A 169 -33.35 21.13 16.96
N LEU A 170 -33.11 21.77 15.84
CA LEU A 170 -33.37 23.23 15.70
C LEU A 170 -34.28 23.51 14.50
N PRO A 171 -35.19 24.50 14.60
CA PRO A 171 -36.12 24.87 13.52
C PRO A 171 -35.38 25.43 12.29
N ASP A 172 -34.13 25.75 12.42
CA ASP A 172 -33.25 26.19 11.34
C ASP A 172 -32.29 25.07 10.99
N ARG A 173 -32.46 24.42 9.83
CA ARG A 173 -31.62 23.33 9.31
C ARG A 173 -30.23 23.85 8.95
N THR A 174 -29.42 24.13 9.94
CA THR A 174 -28.01 24.50 9.69
C THR A 174 -27.18 23.24 9.64
N VAL A 175 -26.83 22.83 8.43
CA VAL A 175 -25.87 21.74 8.20
C VAL A 175 -24.47 22.26 8.52
N THR A 176 -23.84 21.71 9.53
CA THR A 176 -22.49 22.13 9.92
C THR A 176 -21.47 21.08 9.46
N PRO A 177 -20.50 21.47 8.61
CA PRO A 177 -19.43 20.55 8.25
C PRO A 177 -18.58 20.22 9.49
N PHE A 178 -18.24 18.95 9.67
CA PHE A 178 -17.32 18.55 10.70
C PHE A 178 -16.25 17.61 10.14
N ARG A 179 -15.12 17.54 10.84
CA ARG A 179 -14.04 16.63 10.54
C ARG A 179 -13.96 15.54 11.61
N ALA A 180 -14.11 14.29 11.21
CA ALA A 180 -13.80 13.15 12.06
C ALA A 180 -12.36 12.73 11.82
N THR A 181 -11.55 12.76 12.87
CA THR A 181 -10.16 12.30 12.85
C THR A 181 -9.95 11.30 13.96
N GLY A 182 -9.26 10.21 13.71
CA GLY A 182 -9.04 9.17 14.72
C GLY A 182 -8.21 8.00 14.20
N LEU A 183 -8.20 6.94 15.01
CA LEU A 183 -7.57 5.69 14.63
C LEU A 183 -8.40 4.99 13.56
N THR A 184 -7.74 4.38 12.61
CA THR A 184 -8.42 3.59 11.57
C THR A 184 -7.80 2.21 11.44
N LEU A 185 -8.65 1.21 11.22
CA LEU A 185 -8.27 -0.17 10.92
C LEU A 185 -8.77 -0.53 9.54
N HIS A 186 -7.94 -1.20 8.76
CA HIS A 186 -8.29 -1.66 7.42
C HIS A 186 -7.95 -3.14 7.27
N ILE A 187 -8.87 -3.88 6.64
CA ILE A 187 -8.66 -5.25 6.18
C ILE A 187 -9.07 -5.35 4.73
N GLY A 188 -8.33 -6.07 3.92
CA GLY A 188 -8.61 -6.09 2.49
C GLY A 188 -7.88 -7.17 1.72
N MET A 189 -7.91 -7.04 0.40
CA MET A 189 -7.25 -7.94 -0.54
C MET A 189 -6.70 -7.20 -1.75
N THR A 190 -5.64 -7.77 -2.33
CA THR A 190 -5.02 -7.32 -3.59
C THR A 190 -5.21 -8.38 -4.67
N LEU A 191 -5.65 -7.97 -5.86
CA LEU A 191 -5.90 -8.82 -7.02
C LEU A 191 -4.96 -8.47 -8.17
#